data_6b66cca6357a44020462b2084e5ff74e
#
_entry.id   6b66cca6357a44020462b2084e5ff74e
#
_cell.length_a   1.000
_cell.length_b   1.000
_cell.length_c   1.000
_cell.angle_alpha   90.00
_cell.angle_beta   90.00
_cell.angle_gamma   90.00
#
_symmetry.space_group_name_H-M   'P 1'
#
loop_
_entity.id
_entity.type
_entity.pdbx_description
1 polymer ?
#
loop_
_entity_poly.entity_id
_entity_poly.type
_entity_poly.pdbx_seq_one_letter_code
_entity_poly.pdbx_strand_id
1 'polypeptide(L)'
;MPDFIPSIGTILGFSLASFLLSITPGPDMALFLARTVGGGRKLGFAAMFGASTGLVFHALLAGLGLSALLAASETAFLGVKVIGCLYLLWLAVQAVRHGSGFSIEPGTGDAHGVLKTYLTGLGINLTNPKVIVFFVTFLPQFVSASDPAASGKLLFLGLFFLVISIPTNGAIILVAERFAGFMQSSPRAMRIFDYCFAGIMGAFALKLLLTQGR
;
A
#
# COMPACT_ATOMS: atom_id res chain seq x y z
N MET A 1 0.02 -29.13 -3.96
CA MET A 1 0.63 -27.89 -3.43
C MET A 1 0.04 -27.67 -2.06
N PRO A 2 0.75 -27.06 -1.11
CA PRO A 2 0.12 -26.70 0.15
C PRO A 2 -1.15 -25.86 -0.11
N ASP A 3 -2.25 -26.17 0.57
CA ASP A 3 -3.58 -25.55 0.32
C ASP A 3 -3.61 -24.03 0.52
N PHE A 4 -2.61 -23.47 1.21
CA PHE A 4 -2.49 -22.03 1.46
C PHE A 4 -1.82 -21.24 0.33
N ILE A 5 -1.32 -21.88 -0.74
CA ILE A 5 -0.75 -21.18 -1.91
C ILE A 5 -1.87 -20.89 -2.90
N PRO A 6 -2.12 -19.61 -3.24
CA PRO A 6 -3.12 -19.24 -4.25
C PRO A 6 -2.75 -19.73 -5.66
N SER A 7 -3.72 -19.76 -6.55
CA SER A 7 -3.47 -20.08 -7.96
C SER A 7 -2.50 -19.09 -8.62
N ILE A 8 -1.82 -19.54 -9.68
CA ILE A 8 -0.88 -18.68 -10.44
C ILE A 8 -1.61 -17.42 -10.96
N GLY A 9 -2.84 -17.56 -11.45
CA GLY A 9 -3.64 -16.41 -11.89
C GLY A 9 -3.89 -15.39 -10.77
N THR A 10 -4.18 -15.87 -9.56
CA THR A 10 -4.35 -15.03 -8.36
C THR A 10 -3.04 -14.31 -8.02
N ILE A 11 -1.91 -15.03 -8.04
CA ILE A 11 -0.59 -14.46 -7.74
C ILE A 11 -0.23 -13.37 -8.75
N LEU A 12 -0.44 -13.61 -10.05
CA LEU A 12 -0.14 -12.62 -11.10
C LEU A 12 -1.02 -11.37 -10.97
N GLY A 13 -2.33 -11.53 -10.77
CA GLY A 13 -3.24 -10.42 -10.56
C GLY A 13 -2.91 -9.62 -9.31
N PHE A 14 -2.56 -10.30 -8.21
CA PHE A 14 -2.13 -9.67 -6.98
C PHE A 14 -0.78 -8.96 -7.13
N SER A 15 0.17 -9.56 -7.87
CA SER A 15 1.47 -8.93 -8.16
C SER A 15 1.31 -7.60 -8.89
N LEU A 16 0.46 -7.57 -9.92
CA LEU A 16 0.18 -6.34 -10.66
C LEU A 16 -0.43 -5.27 -9.74
N ALA A 17 -1.42 -5.63 -8.95
CA ALA A 17 -2.05 -4.71 -8.00
C ALA A 17 -1.07 -4.20 -6.94
N SER A 18 -0.24 -5.08 -6.40
CA SER A 18 0.81 -4.76 -5.42
C SER A 18 1.86 -3.81 -5.99
N PHE A 19 2.29 -4.06 -7.22
CA PHE A 19 3.22 -3.18 -7.93
C PHE A 19 2.61 -1.79 -8.15
N LEU A 20 1.39 -1.73 -8.70
CA LEU A 20 0.69 -0.45 -8.92
C LEU A 20 0.51 0.33 -7.61
N LEU A 21 0.15 -0.35 -6.52
CA LEU A 21 0.04 0.29 -5.21
C LEU A 21 1.40 0.80 -4.71
N SER A 22 2.47 0.04 -4.92
CA SER A 22 3.82 0.40 -4.46
C SER A 22 4.38 1.63 -5.18
N ILE A 23 4.12 1.78 -6.48
CA ILE A 23 4.53 2.96 -7.25
C ILE A 23 3.57 4.15 -7.07
N THR A 24 2.39 3.92 -6.50
CA THR A 24 1.40 4.97 -6.25
C THR A 24 1.88 5.86 -5.10
N PRO A 25 1.86 7.20 -5.27
CA PRO A 25 2.30 8.11 -4.23
C PRO A 25 1.48 7.97 -2.95
N GLY A 26 2.12 8.28 -1.85
CA GLY A 26 1.48 8.26 -0.55
C GLY A 26 2.48 8.59 0.56
N PRO A 27 2.03 8.60 1.83
CA PRO A 27 2.85 9.00 2.98
C PRO A 27 4.17 8.22 3.09
N ASP A 28 4.16 6.90 2.83
CA ASP A 28 5.37 6.08 2.87
C ASP A 28 6.41 6.53 1.84
N MET A 29 5.99 6.68 0.57
CA MET A 29 6.87 7.13 -0.51
C MET A 29 7.40 8.54 -0.26
N ALA A 30 6.55 9.46 0.22
CA ALA A 30 6.97 10.81 0.58
C ALA A 30 8.08 10.79 1.64
N LEU A 31 7.92 9.95 2.67
CA LEU A 31 8.94 9.76 3.71
C LEU A 31 10.24 9.20 3.11
N PHE A 32 10.17 8.13 2.28
CA PHE A 32 11.37 7.52 1.70
C PHE A 32 12.16 8.55 0.89
N LEU A 33 11.48 9.31 0.04
CA LEU A 33 12.11 10.34 -0.80
C LEU A 33 12.66 11.50 0.03
N ALA A 34 11.89 12.03 1.00
CA ALA A 34 12.34 13.11 1.86
C ALA A 34 13.59 12.71 2.66
N ARG A 35 13.62 11.49 3.22
CA ARG A 35 14.77 10.98 3.97
C ARG A 35 15.97 10.67 3.07
N THR A 36 15.72 10.22 1.83
CA THR A 36 16.82 9.98 0.88
C THR A 36 17.45 11.27 0.41
N VAL A 37 16.64 12.27 0.04
CA VAL A 37 17.14 13.57 -0.45
C VAL A 37 17.80 14.38 0.66
N GLY A 38 17.19 14.41 1.87
CA GLY A 38 17.70 15.20 2.99
C GLY A 38 18.80 14.54 3.82
N GLY A 39 18.93 13.20 3.79
CA GLY A 39 19.85 12.46 4.67
C GLY A 39 20.55 11.27 4.03
N GLY A 40 20.40 11.13 2.71
CA GLY A 40 21.05 10.07 1.92
C GLY A 40 20.30 8.74 1.93
N ARG A 41 20.68 7.86 1.01
CA ARG A 41 20.03 6.56 0.76
C ARG A 41 19.89 5.69 2.00
N LYS A 42 20.87 5.75 2.92
CA LYS A 42 20.83 4.97 4.17
C LYS A 42 19.58 5.28 5.01
N LEU A 43 19.20 6.56 5.10
CA LEU A 43 17.99 6.96 5.82
C LEU A 43 16.72 6.61 5.02
N GLY A 44 16.75 6.72 3.69
CA GLY A 44 15.64 6.25 2.85
C GLY A 44 15.35 4.76 3.04
N PHE A 45 16.39 3.93 3.01
CA PHE A 45 16.26 2.48 3.27
C PHE A 45 15.82 2.19 4.71
N ALA A 46 16.30 2.94 5.70
CA ALA A 46 15.84 2.78 7.08
C ALA A 46 14.33 3.04 7.21
N ALA A 47 13.82 4.10 6.59
CA ALA A 47 12.39 4.40 6.54
C ALA A 47 11.60 3.29 5.83
N MET A 48 12.11 2.80 4.69
CA MET A 48 11.48 1.72 3.92
C MET A 48 11.41 0.41 4.73
N PHE A 49 12.48 0.02 5.42
CA PHE A 49 12.45 -1.18 6.24
C PHE A 49 11.54 -1.04 7.46
N GLY A 50 11.44 0.18 8.05
CA GLY A 50 10.44 0.48 9.06
C GLY A 50 9.02 0.26 8.54
N ALA A 51 8.70 0.84 7.38
CA ALA A 51 7.41 0.63 6.71
C ALA A 51 7.17 -0.85 6.35
N SER A 52 8.19 -1.56 5.88
CA SER A 52 8.10 -2.99 5.59
C SER A 52 7.75 -3.82 6.83
N THR A 53 8.25 -3.43 7.99
CA THR A 53 7.84 -4.06 9.27
C THR A 53 6.36 -3.78 9.55
N GLY A 54 5.86 -2.57 9.29
CA GLY A 54 4.43 -2.26 9.37
C GLY A 54 3.58 -3.13 8.43
N LEU A 55 4.06 -3.38 7.21
CA LEU A 55 3.39 -4.32 6.28
C LEU A 55 3.30 -5.75 6.83
N VAL A 56 4.31 -6.22 7.56
CA VAL A 56 4.24 -7.54 8.24
C VAL A 56 3.12 -7.54 9.27
N PHE A 57 2.97 -6.47 10.08
CA PHE A 57 1.86 -6.36 11.02
C PHE A 57 0.51 -6.37 10.30
N HIS A 58 0.35 -5.63 9.21
CA HIS A 58 -0.87 -5.65 8.40
C HIS A 58 -1.16 -7.04 7.82
N ALA A 59 -0.13 -7.76 7.36
CA ALA A 59 -0.29 -9.13 6.85
C ALA A 59 -0.75 -10.10 7.94
N LEU A 60 -0.18 -10.01 9.14
CA LEU A 60 -0.59 -10.82 10.29
C LEU A 60 -2.02 -10.50 10.71
N LEU A 61 -2.38 -9.21 10.79
CA LEU A 61 -3.75 -8.81 11.11
C LEU A 61 -4.75 -9.26 10.06
N ALA A 62 -4.41 -9.20 8.78
CA ALA A 62 -5.26 -9.70 7.70
C ALA A 62 -5.43 -11.24 7.77
N GLY A 63 -4.33 -11.98 7.93
CA GLY A 63 -4.36 -13.44 7.99
C GLY A 63 -5.09 -13.98 9.22
N LEU A 64 -4.95 -13.36 10.38
CA LEU A 64 -5.53 -13.82 11.64
C LEU A 64 -6.87 -13.15 11.95
N GLY A 65 -6.96 -11.83 11.76
CA GLY A 65 -8.11 -11.05 12.16
C GLY A 65 -9.24 -11.06 11.14
N LEU A 66 -8.91 -10.85 9.86
CA LEU A 66 -9.92 -10.74 8.80
C LEU A 66 -10.53 -12.10 8.46
N SER A 67 -9.74 -13.19 8.55
CA SER A 67 -10.27 -14.55 8.42
C SER A 67 -11.21 -14.90 9.56
N ALA A 68 -10.94 -14.46 10.78
CA ALA A 68 -11.87 -14.63 11.91
C ALA A 68 -13.17 -13.84 11.71
N LEU A 69 -13.09 -12.62 11.18
CA LEU A 69 -14.26 -11.82 10.85
C LEU A 69 -15.11 -12.47 9.75
N LEU A 70 -14.46 -13.01 8.70
CA LEU A 70 -15.13 -13.77 7.63
C LEU A 70 -15.90 -14.97 8.19
N ALA A 71 -15.25 -15.73 9.07
CA ALA A 71 -15.87 -16.90 9.71
C ALA A 71 -17.01 -16.54 10.67
N ALA A 72 -16.94 -15.37 11.32
CA ALA A 72 -17.92 -14.95 12.32
C ALA A 72 -19.16 -14.29 11.71
N SER A 73 -19.03 -13.51 10.64
CA SER A 73 -20.14 -12.75 10.05
C SER A 73 -19.85 -12.26 8.63
N GLU A 74 -20.54 -12.84 7.66
CA GLU A 74 -20.50 -12.39 6.27
C GLU A 74 -20.99 -10.93 6.13
N THR A 75 -22.01 -10.55 6.89
CA THR A 75 -22.57 -9.19 6.89
C THR A 75 -21.57 -8.17 7.42
N ALA A 76 -20.84 -8.49 8.51
CA ALA A 76 -19.80 -7.60 9.03
C ALA A 76 -18.65 -7.43 8.04
N PHE A 77 -18.27 -8.50 7.38
CA PHE A 77 -17.26 -8.45 6.32
C PHE A 77 -17.70 -7.60 5.12
N LEU A 78 -18.97 -7.74 4.70
CA LEU A 78 -19.56 -6.89 3.66
C LEU A 78 -19.54 -5.42 4.08
N GLY A 79 -19.86 -5.11 5.33
CA GLY A 79 -19.77 -3.75 5.88
C GLY A 79 -18.37 -3.16 5.75
N VAL A 80 -17.35 -3.93 6.12
CA VAL A 80 -15.94 -3.53 5.97
C VAL A 80 -15.57 -3.26 4.51
N LYS A 81 -16.02 -4.11 3.58
CA LYS A 81 -15.84 -3.92 2.13
C LYS A 81 -16.47 -2.61 1.65
N VAL A 82 -17.71 -2.34 2.03
CA VAL A 82 -18.43 -1.12 1.61
C VAL A 82 -17.71 0.14 2.12
N ILE A 83 -17.34 0.16 3.40
CA ILE A 83 -16.58 1.27 3.99
C ILE A 83 -15.25 1.49 3.24
N GLY A 84 -14.53 0.42 2.96
CA GLY A 84 -13.28 0.48 2.20
C GLY A 84 -13.48 1.00 0.78
N CYS A 85 -14.53 0.57 0.09
CA CYS A 85 -14.88 1.07 -1.24
C CYS A 85 -15.17 2.58 -1.22
N LEU A 86 -16.00 3.04 -0.31
CA LEU A 86 -16.31 4.46 -0.15
C LEU A 86 -15.07 5.28 0.15
N TYR A 87 -14.17 4.74 0.97
CA TYR A 87 -12.90 5.37 1.29
C TYR A 87 -11.95 5.46 0.08
N LEU A 88 -11.85 4.38 -0.73
CA LEU A 88 -11.06 4.41 -1.97
C LEU A 88 -11.60 5.43 -2.99
N LEU A 89 -12.92 5.53 -3.11
CA LEU A 89 -13.56 6.54 -3.94
C LEU A 89 -13.28 7.96 -3.42
N TRP A 90 -13.35 8.15 -2.12
CA TRP A 90 -13.02 9.44 -1.50
C TRP A 90 -11.56 9.82 -1.78
N LEU A 91 -10.61 8.89 -1.64
CA LEU A 91 -9.19 9.13 -1.98
C LEU A 91 -9.02 9.48 -3.46
N ALA A 92 -9.71 8.79 -4.37
CA ALA A 92 -9.68 9.08 -5.79
C ALA A 92 -10.18 10.51 -6.09
N VAL A 93 -11.30 10.91 -5.50
CA VAL A 93 -11.87 12.26 -5.66
C VAL A 93 -10.94 13.31 -5.07
N GLN A 94 -10.35 13.07 -3.89
CA GLN A 94 -9.41 14.01 -3.28
C GLN A 94 -8.16 14.21 -4.15
N ALA A 95 -7.61 13.14 -4.72
CA ALA A 95 -6.46 13.23 -5.61
C ALA A 95 -6.75 14.07 -6.87
N VAL A 96 -7.96 13.95 -7.43
CA VAL A 96 -8.37 14.77 -8.59
C VAL A 96 -8.57 16.25 -8.21
N ARG A 97 -9.17 16.51 -7.04
CA ARG A 97 -9.54 17.87 -6.63
C ARG A 97 -8.39 18.68 -6.04
N HIS A 98 -7.58 18.04 -5.20
CA HIS A 98 -6.55 18.71 -4.38
C HIS A 98 -5.13 18.19 -4.63
N GLY A 99 -4.98 17.21 -5.53
CA GLY A 99 -3.76 16.41 -5.65
C GLY A 99 -3.70 15.31 -4.61
N SER A 100 -2.77 14.37 -4.80
CA SER A 100 -2.56 13.23 -3.89
C SER A 100 -1.98 13.62 -2.52
N GLY A 101 -1.76 14.92 -2.27
CA GLY A 101 -1.06 15.42 -1.08
C GLY A 101 0.41 15.02 -1.03
N PHE A 102 0.95 14.55 -2.15
CA PHE A 102 2.34 14.16 -2.26
C PHE A 102 3.23 15.41 -2.29
N SER A 103 3.90 15.69 -1.19
CA SER A 103 4.93 16.70 -1.10
C SER A 103 6.23 16.08 -0.61
N ILE A 104 7.33 16.40 -1.28
CA ILE A 104 8.67 16.05 -0.82
C ILE A 104 9.20 17.30 -0.12
N GLU A 105 8.92 17.43 1.17
CA GLU A 105 9.60 18.43 1.98
C GLU A 105 10.97 17.87 2.33
N PRO A 106 12.06 18.53 1.90
CA PRO A 106 13.39 18.16 2.36
C PRO A 106 13.37 18.26 3.88
N GLY A 107 13.56 17.14 4.55
CA GLY A 107 13.67 17.16 6.01
C GLY A 107 14.72 18.19 6.40
N THR A 108 14.38 19.12 7.28
CA THR A 108 15.37 20.01 7.92
C THR A 108 16.50 19.12 8.41
N GLY A 109 17.75 19.44 8.05
CA GLY A 109 18.94 18.60 8.20
C GLY A 109 19.30 18.14 9.63
N ASP A 110 18.31 17.97 10.49
CA ASP A 110 18.45 17.27 11.76
C ASP A 110 18.94 15.84 11.46
N ALA A 111 20.10 15.52 12.00
CA ALA A 111 20.72 14.21 11.95
C ALA A 111 19.81 13.17 12.64
N HIS A 112 18.70 12.82 11.97
CA HIS A 112 17.81 11.78 12.45
C HIS A 112 18.58 10.46 12.38
N GLY A 113 18.85 9.87 13.54
CA GLY A 113 19.48 8.56 13.59
C GLY A 113 18.69 7.51 12.81
N VAL A 114 19.39 6.51 12.30
CA VAL A 114 18.82 5.40 11.51
C VAL A 114 17.61 4.77 12.23
N LEU A 115 17.73 4.54 13.54
CA LEU A 115 16.66 3.96 14.35
C LEU A 115 15.42 4.87 14.42
N LYS A 116 15.59 6.17 14.62
CA LYS A 116 14.46 7.12 14.64
C LYS A 116 13.75 7.13 13.28
N THR A 117 14.51 7.11 12.19
CA THR A 117 13.95 7.09 10.83
C THR A 117 13.20 5.78 10.56
N TYR A 118 13.73 4.64 10.99
CA TYR A 118 13.06 3.34 10.91
C TYR A 118 11.73 3.35 11.69
N LEU A 119 11.74 3.82 12.94
CA LEU A 119 10.53 3.90 13.77
C LEU A 119 9.49 4.87 13.18
N THR A 120 9.94 5.96 12.54
CA THR A 120 9.05 6.87 11.81
C THR A 120 8.40 6.17 10.63
N GLY A 121 9.18 5.39 9.87
CA GLY A 121 8.65 4.59 8.75
C GLY A 121 7.62 3.55 9.21
N LEU A 122 7.91 2.86 10.31
CA LEU A 122 6.98 1.92 10.93
C LEU A 122 5.68 2.62 11.35
N GLY A 123 5.76 3.74 12.08
CA GLY A 123 4.59 4.47 12.55
C GLY A 123 3.72 5.01 11.41
N ILE A 124 4.35 5.62 10.40
CA ILE A 124 3.63 6.12 9.22
C ILE A 124 2.92 4.98 8.49
N ASN A 125 3.58 3.84 8.27
CA ASN A 125 2.97 2.72 7.58
C ASN A 125 1.80 2.11 8.36
N LEU A 126 1.94 1.92 9.66
CA LEU A 126 0.86 1.39 10.51
C LEU A 126 -0.40 2.28 10.50
N THR A 127 -0.22 3.59 10.33
CA THR A 127 -1.32 4.57 10.26
C THR A 127 -1.68 4.98 8.84
N ASN A 128 -0.98 4.44 7.83
CA ASN A 128 -1.20 4.80 6.44
C ASN A 128 -2.55 4.29 5.94
N PRO A 129 -3.51 5.18 5.68
CA PRO A 129 -4.85 4.77 5.30
C PRO A 129 -4.88 4.00 3.97
N LYS A 130 -3.97 4.32 3.04
CA LYS A 130 -3.84 3.58 1.78
C LYS A 130 -3.50 2.11 2.02
N VAL A 131 -2.57 1.83 2.93
CA VAL A 131 -2.13 0.47 3.29
C VAL A 131 -3.23 -0.26 4.05
N ILE A 132 -3.82 0.39 5.05
CA ILE A 132 -4.91 -0.18 5.86
C ILE A 132 -6.05 -0.63 4.95
N VAL A 133 -6.53 0.25 4.07
CA VAL A 133 -7.64 -0.08 3.15
C VAL A 133 -7.25 -1.19 2.18
N PHE A 134 -6.03 -1.18 1.64
CA PHE A 134 -5.56 -2.26 0.79
C PHE A 134 -5.61 -3.62 1.50
N PHE A 135 -5.07 -3.72 2.71
CA PHE A 135 -5.04 -4.98 3.44
C PHE A 135 -6.43 -5.41 3.92
N VAL A 136 -7.28 -4.47 4.33
CA VAL A 136 -8.59 -4.79 4.90
C VAL A 136 -9.64 -5.07 3.82
N THR A 137 -9.60 -4.38 2.68
CA THR A 137 -10.69 -4.46 1.70
C THR A 137 -10.29 -5.06 0.37
N PHE A 138 -9.06 -4.85 -0.08
CA PHE A 138 -8.62 -5.29 -1.39
C PHE A 138 -7.96 -6.68 -1.35
N LEU A 139 -7.08 -6.95 -0.40
CA LEU A 139 -6.41 -8.24 -0.23
C LEU A 139 -7.43 -9.41 -0.15
N PRO A 140 -8.54 -9.33 0.61
CA PRO A 140 -9.50 -10.42 0.72
C PRO A 140 -10.22 -10.79 -0.57
N GLN A 141 -10.22 -9.90 -1.58
CA GLN A 141 -10.86 -10.19 -2.86
C GLN A 141 -10.17 -11.30 -3.66
N PHE A 142 -8.95 -11.63 -3.28
CA PHE A 142 -8.16 -12.71 -3.88
C PHE A 142 -8.39 -14.07 -3.22
N VAL A 143 -9.23 -14.12 -2.19
CA VAL A 143 -9.50 -15.33 -1.40
C VAL A 143 -11.00 -15.49 -1.24
N SER A 144 -11.53 -16.70 -1.47
CA SER A 144 -12.95 -16.98 -1.23
C SER A 144 -13.24 -17.05 0.26
N ALA A 145 -14.41 -16.50 0.68
CA ALA A 145 -14.86 -16.59 2.07
C ALA A 145 -15.09 -18.04 2.53
N SER A 146 -15.47 -18.93 1.61
CA SER A 146 -15.71 -20.36 1.86
C SER A 146 -14.42 -21.22 1.80
N ASP A 147 -13.25 -20.61 1.55
CA ASP A 147 -12.01 -21.36 1.42
C ASP A 147 -11.48 -21.78 2.80
N PRO A 148 -11.35 -23.07 3.10
CA PRO A 148 -10.86 -23.53 4.41
C PRO A 148 -9.42 -23.07 4.70
N ALA A 149 -8.63 -22.74 3.67
CA ALA A 149 -7.28 -22.20 3.80
C ALA A 149 -7.22 -20.66 3.70
N ALA A 150 -8.35 -19.94 3.86
CA ALA A 150 -8.43 -18.49 3.67
C ALA A 150 -7.39 -17.72 4.50
N SER A 151 -7.23 -18.07 5.78
CA SER A 151 -6.22 -17.45 6.67
C SER A 151 -4.80 -17.57 6.12
N GLY A 152 -4.42 -18.78 5.71
CA GLY A 152 -3.10 -19.06 5.14
C GLY A 152 -2.87 -18.31 3.82
N LYS A 153 -3.89 -18.23 2.95
CA LYS A 153 -3.81 -17.50 1.68
C LYS A 153 -3.72 -15.99 1.88
N LEU A 154 -4.48 -15.43 2.82
CA LEU A 154 -4.39 -14.00 3.18
C LEU A 154 -3.00 -13.66 3.74
N LEU A 155 -2.48 -14.48 4.63
CA LEU A 155 -1.14 -14.30 5.19
C LEU A 155 -0.07 -14.42 4.10
N PHE A 156 -0.17 -15.44 3.24
CA PHE A 156 0.75 -15.63 2.11
C PHE A 156 0.77 -14.40 1.20
N LEU A 157 -0.38 -13.94 0.74
CA LEU A 157 -0.48 -12.77 -0.15
C LEU A 157 -0.01 -11.49 0.56
N GLY A 158 -0.36 -11.29 1.83
CA GLY A 158 0.11 -10.17 2.61
C GLY A 158 1.63 -10.11 2.75
N LEU A 159 2.28 -11.26 3.02
CA LEU A 159 3.74 -11.35 3.05
C LEU A 159 4.35 -11.28 1.64
N PHE A 160 3.69 -11.84 0.65
CA PHE A 160 4.10 -11.75 -0.75
C PHE A 160 4.10 -10.31 -1.28
N PHE A 161 3.25 -9.45 -0.73
CA PHE A 161 3.29 -8.01 -1.01
C PHE A 161 4.69 -7.41 -0.74
N LEU A 162 5.40 -7.84 0.30
CA LEU A 162 6.76 -7.36 0.60
C LEU A 162 7.76 -7.74 -0.51
N VAL A 163 7.59 -8.92 -1.12
CA VAL A 163 8.45 -9.38 -2.23
C VAL A 163 8.37 -8.42 -3.42
N ILE A 164 7.22 -7.78 -3.63
CA ILE A 164 7.01 -6.80 -4.69
C ILE A 164 7.39 -5.39 -4.23
N SER A 165 6.98 -5.00 -3.03
CA SER A 165 7.13 -3.62 -2.57
C SER A 165 8.56 -3.24 -2.20
N ILE A 166 9.34 -4.15 -1.60
CA ILE A 166 10.73 -3.88 -1.21
C ILE A 166 11.61 -3.55 -2.43
N PRO A 167 11.69 -4.37 -3.49
CA PRO A 167 12.50 -4.04 -4.66
C PRO A 167 11.96 -2.80 -5.38
N THR A 168 10.64 -2.62 -5.47
CA THR A 168 10.03 -1.46 -6.13
C THR A 168 10.40 -0.15 -5.40
N ASN A 169 10.17 -0.09 -4.08
CA ASN A 169 10.53 1.08 -3.29
C ASN A 169 12.05 1.28 -3.17
N GLY A 170 12.80 0.18 -3.12
CA GLY A 170 14.26 0.22 -3.17
C GLY A 170 14.78 0.87 -4.46
N ALA A 171 14.21 0.52 -5.62
CA ALA A 171 14.55 1.15 -6.89
C ALA A 171 14.21 2.65 -6.89
N ILE A 172 13.06 3.04 -6.34
CA ILE A 172 12.67 4.45 -6.19
C ILE A 172 13.69 5.20 -5.32
N ILE A 173 14.12 4.62 -4.20
CA ILE A 173 15.14 5.21 -3.31
C ILE A 173 16.48 5.39 -4.04
N LEU A 174 16.89 4.42 -4.86
CA LEU A 174 18.16 4.50 -5.61
C LEU A 174 18.18 5.64 -6.63
N VAL A 175 17.01 6.00 -7.19
CA VAL A 175 16.86 7.11 -8.15
C VAL A 175 16.18 8.34 -7.55
N ALA A 176 16.08 8.42 -6.22
CA ALA A 176 15.27 9.40 -5.49
C ALA A 176 15.56 10.86 -5.87
N GLU A 177 16.83 11.25 -6.02
CA GLU A 177 17.21 12.62 -6.39
C GLU A 177 16.66 13.02 -7.76
N ARG A 178 16.77 12.10 -8.75
CA ARG A 178 16.25 12.33 -10.10
C ARG A 178 14.74 12.35 -10.11
N PHE A 179 14.13 11.41 -9.39
CA PHE A 179 12.67 11.30 -9.28
C PHE A 179 12.08 12.52 -8.57
N ALA A 180 12.66 12.93 -7.44
CA ALA A 180 12.23 14.12 -6.70
C ALA A 180 12.39 15.39 -7.54
N GLY A 181 13.55 15.57 -8.20
CA GLY A 181 13.78 16.70 -9.08
C GLY A 181 12.78 16.76 -10.24
N PHE A 182 12.48 15.61 -10.88
CA PHE A 182 11.48 15.54 -11.93
C PHE A 182 10.07 15.90 -11.43
N MET A 183 9.67 15.39 -10.26
CA MET A 183 8.35 15.69 -9.68
C MET A 183 8.23 17.17 -9.31
N GLN A 184 9.26 17.77 -8.72
CA GLN A 184 9.26 19.18 -8.30
C GLN A 184 9.32 20.14 -9.49
N SER A 185 10.01 19.78 -10.58
CA SER A 185 10.20 20.65 -11.75
C SER A 185 9.00 20.67 -12.72
N SER A 186 8.08 19.72 -12.60
CA SER A 186 6.99 19.58 -13.56
C SER A 186 5.62 19.44 -12.90
N PRO A 187 4.84 20.57 -12.80
CA PRO A 187 3.45 20.51 -12.35
C PRO A 187 2.57 19.56 -13.18
N ARG A 188 2.93 19.36 -14.47
CA ARG A 188 2.22 18.41 -15.33
C ARG A 188 2.49 16.97 -14.92
N ALA A 189 3.74 16.63 -14.61
CA ALA A 189 4.08 15.29 -14.13
C ALA A 189 3.35 14.97 -12.82
N MET A 190 3.31 15.92 -11.88
CA MET A 190 2.56 15.77 -10.63
C MET A 190 1.07 15.54 -10.89
N ARG A 191 0.46 16.30 -11.79
CA ARG A 191 -0.97 16.15 -12.13
C ARG A 191 -1.26 14.81 -12.81
N ILE A 192 -0.41 14.34 -13.72
CA ILE A 192 -0.53 13.00 -14.32
C ILE A 192 -0.46 11.93 -13.23
N PHE A 193 0.45 12.09 -12.29
CA PHE A 193 0.64 11.19 -11.16
C PHE A 193 -0.61 11.14 -10.25
N ASP A 194 -1.23 12.29 -9.96
CA ASP A 194 -2.48 12.39 -9.22
C ASP A 194 -3.65 11.72 -9.95
N TYR A 195 -3.76 11.89 -11.26
CA TYR A 195 -4.78 11.22 -12.07
C TYR A 195 -4.56 9.71 -12.17
N CYS A 196 -3.31 9.25 -12.28
CA CYS A 196 -2.99 7.82 -12.22
C CYS A 196 -3.37 7.23 -10.85
N PHE A 197 -3.07 7.92 -9.76
CA PHE A 197 -3.48 7.53 -8.41
C PHE A 197 -5.01 7.41 -8.31
N ALA A 198 -5.73 8.47 -8.72
CA ALA A 198 -7.18 8.49 -8.71
C ALA A 198 -7.78 7.36 -9.56
N GLY A 199 -7.22 7.12 -10.75
CA GLY A 199 -7.64 6.04 -11.64
C GLY A 199 -7.45 4.65 -11.02
N ILE A 200 -6.30 4.41 -10.38
CA ILE A 200 -6.01 3.14 -9.68
C ILE A 200 -6.97 2.94 -8.50
N MET A 201 -7.16 3.97 -7.66
CA MET A 201 -8.07 3.89 -6.52
C MET A 201 -9.52 3.72 -6.96
N GLY A 202 -9.95 4.44 -8.01
CA GLY A 202 -11.27 4.29 -8.61
C GLY A 202 -11.49 2.90 -9.22
N ALA A 203 -10.49 2.35 -9.93
CA ALA A 203 -10.57 1.00 -10.48
C ALA A 203 -10.66 -0.07 -9.37
N PHE A 204 -9.94 0.10 -8.27
CA PHE A 204 -10.05 -0.79 -7.11
C PHE A 204 -11.44 -0.72 -6.47
N ALA A 205 -11.98 0.49 -6.27
CA ALA A 205 -13.31 0.68 -5.75
C ALA A 205 -14.38 0.06 -6.67
N LEU A 206 -14.29 0.26 -7.97
CA LEU A 206 -15.21 -0.31 -8.95
C LEU A 206 -15.13 -1.85 -8.97
N LYS A 207 -13.94 -2.41 -8.97
CA LYS A 207 -13.75 -3.86 -8.88
C LYS A 207 -14.40 -4.40 -7.61
N LEU A 208 -14.23 -3.71 -6.46
CA LEU A 208 -14.81 -4.09 -5.18
C LEU A 208 -16.35 -4.12 -5.24
N LEU A 209 -16.97 -3.11 -5.89
CA LEU A 209 -18.41 -3.04 -6.10
C LEU A 209 -18.95 -4.16 -7.00
N LEU A 210 -18.25 -4.43 -8.10
CA LEU A 210 -18.67 -5.44 -9.09
C LEU A 210 -18.51 -6.87 -8.57
N THR A 211 -17.62 -7.11 -7.60
CA THR A 211 -17.39 -8.45 -7.02
C THR A 211 -18.40 -8.79 -5.92
N GLN A 212 -19.32 -7.89 -5.56
CA GLN A 212 -20.38 -8.13 -4.57
C GLN A 212 -21.56 -8.97 -5.08
N GLY A 213 -21.57 -9.34 -6.35
CA GLY A 213 -22.69 -10.02 -7.01
C GLY A 213 -22.55 -11.56 -7.17
N ARG A 214 -21.58 -12.20 -6.47
CA ARG A 214 -21.44 -13.67 -6.54
C ARG A 214 -21.11 -14.26 -5.19
#